data_4d9c34cc81b2d05f54eaf29822e5b8f5
#
_entry.id   4d9c34cc81b2d05f54eaf29822e5b8f5
#
_cell.length_a   1.000
_cell.length_b   1.000
_cell.length_c   1.000
_cell.angle_alpha   90.00
_cell.angle_beta   90.00
_cell.angle_gamma   90.00
#
_symmetry.space_group_name_H-M   'P 1'
#
loop_
_entity.id
_entity.type
_entity.pdbx_description
1 polymer ?
#
loop_
_entity_poly.entity_id
_entity_poly.type
_entity_poly.pdbx_seq_one_letter_code
_entity_poly.pdbx_strand_id
1 'polypeptide(L)'
;MALSAFNKLLVGGATAALALTGVAIAAGGDTSYKNGWKDKHPEWTFTGAFGGYDREAMQRGYQVYVEVCRSCHNLDHLAFRHLGDKGAPFYNEYYKNPNDNPLIKNIAAEYTVEDIDGETGDVIERPGIPADYFPPVYPNDAAARAGNGGALPPDLSVIVKARGGGADYIYNLLLGYAHPKPDDFDITPGLYYNPVMEGGRIAMPPQLQPLDGAFEYQNELEGQNPPAATVEQMAYDVTEFLAWSADPKLEARKEAGFMTLLYLLLLSVLLWLSYKRVWKRLKQPVSG
;
A
#
# COMPACT_ATOMS: atom_id res chain seq x y z
N MET A 1 24.73 -37.95 32.82
CA MET A 1 23.40 -37.32 33.00
C MET A 1 23.24 -35.95 32.33
N ALA A 2 24.29 -35.22 31.99
CA ALA A 2 24.20 -33.86 31.41
C ALA A 2 23.85 -33.82 29.90
N LEU A 3 24.05 -34.87 29.13
CA LEU A 3 23.75 -34.89 27.67
C LEU A 3 22.26 -35.04 27.34
N SER A 4 21.47 -35.57 28.26
CA SER A 4 20.01 -35.72 28.04
C SER A 4 19.24 -34.39 28.14
N ALA A 5 19.69 -33.45 28.96
CA ALA A 5 19.06 -32.16 29.14
C ALA A 5 19.31 -31.21 27.96
N PHE A 6 20.49 -31.26 27.36
CA PHE A 6 20.85 -30.42 26.22
C PHE A 6 20.13 -30.80 24.92
N ASN A 7 19.91 -32.10 24.69
CA ASN A 7 19.13 -32.58 23.55
C ASN A 7 17.63 -32.21 23.66
N LYS A 8 17.10 -32.16 24.89
CA LYS A 8 15.70 -31.73 25.10
C LYS A 8 15.51 -30.22 24.89
N LEU A 9 16.55 -29.42 25.16
CA LEU A 9 16.49 -27.96 24.90
C LEU A 9 16.57 -27.65 23.39
N LEU A 10 17.33 -28.42 22.59
CA LEU A 10 17.45 -28.21 21.15
C LEU A 10 16.21 -28.66 20.38
N VAL A 11 15.52 -29.69 20.82
CA VAL A 11 14.25 -30.15 20.22
C VAL A 11 13.10 -29.21 20.61
N GLY A 12 13.12 -28.69 21.84
CA GLY A 12 12.15 -27.68 22.28
C GLY A 12 12.34 -26.32 21.61
N GLY A 13 13.57 -25.92 21.29
CA GLY A 13 13.89 -24.68 20.59
C GLY A 13 13.49 -24.67 19.12
N ALA A 14 13.63 -25.82 18.41
CA ALA A 14 13.25 -25.94 17.01
C ALA A 14 11.73 -25.96 16.79
N THR A 15 10.98 -26.53 17.71
CA THR A 15 9.51 -26.51 17.67
C THR A 15 8.91 -25.18 18.08
N ALA A 16 9.57 -24.40 18.94
CA ALA A 16 9.14 -23.04 19.30
C ALA A 16 9.40 -22.02 18.17
N ALA A 17 10.46 -22.21 17.36
CA ALA A 17 10.76 -21.32 16.24
C ALA A 17 9.79 -21.48 15.04
N LEU A 18 9.16 -22.65 14.89
CA LEU A 18 8.16 -22.90 13.84
C LEU A 18 6.75 -22.42 14.24
N ALA A 19 6.51 -22.17 15.53
CA ALA A 19 5.22 -21.66 16.00
C ALA A 19 5.12 -20.13 16.03
N LEU A 20 6.21 -19.40 15.74
CA LEU A 20 6.25 -17.93 15.74
C LEU A 20 6.00 -17.30 14.37
N THR A 21 5.70 -18.09 13.33
CA THR A 21 5.35 -17.56 12.00
C THR A 21 3.86 -17.32 11.77
N GLY A 22 3.07 -17.36 12.80
CA GLY A 22 1.66 -17.05 12.68
C GLY A 22 1.21 -16.21 13.86
N VAL A 23 1.22 -14.95 13.73
CA VAL A 23 0.33 -13.94 14.29
C VAL A 23 1.09 -12.62 14.48
N ALA A 24 1.33 -11.90 13.40
CA ALA A 24 1.26 -10.45 13.51
C ALA A 24 -0.24 -10.12 13.50
N ILE A 25 -0.92 -10.38 14.60
CA ILE A 25 -2.20 -9.73 14.89
C ILE A 25 -1.84 -8.26 15.06
N ALA A 26 -2.23 -7.45 14.10
CA ALA A 26 -2.29 -6.02 14.28
C ALA A 26 -3.16 -5.78 15.52
N ALA A 27 -2.53 -5.47 16.64
CA ALA A 27 -3.21 -4.99 17.83
C ALA A 27 -3.60 -3.51 17.61
N GLY A 28 -4.41 -3.27 16.58
CA GLY A 28 -5.22 -2.06 16.47
C GLY A 28 -6.53 -2.37 17.12
N GLY A 29 -6.76 -1.86 18.33
CA GLY A 29 -8.07 -1.93 18.96
C GLY A 29 -9.10 -1.35 17.98
N ASP A 30 -10.19 -2.06 17.77
CA ASP A 30 -11.31 -1.62 16.96
C ASP A 30 -11.96 -0.39 17.63
N THR A 31 -11.57 0.79 17.16
CA THR A 31 -12.10 2.08 17.61
C THR A 31 -13.20 2.61 16.68
N SER A 32 -13.55 1.86 15.61
CA SER A 32 -14.55 2.29 14.64
C SER A 32 -15.97 2.23 15.23
N TYR A 33 -16.79 3.21 14.85
CA TYR A 33 -18.23 3.23 15.14
C TYR A 33 -18.96 2.37 14.11
N LYS A 34 -19.03 1.06 14.36
CA LYS A 34 -19.49 0.12 13.33
C LYS A 34 -21.00 -0.03 13.19
N ASN A 35 -21.80 0.33 14.16
CA ASN A 35 -23.27 0.28 14.12
C ASN A 35 -23.86 -0.81 13.20
N GLY A 36 -23.47 -2.07 13.41
CA GLY A 36 -23.90 -3.20 12.59
C GLY A 36 -23.12 -3.40 11.30
N TRP A 37 -22.19 -2.51 10.92
CA TRP A 37 -21.28 -2.75 9.82
C TRP A 37 -20.38 -3.97 10.09
N LYS A 38 -20.25 -4.82 9.10
CA LYS A 38 -19.33 -5.95 9.14
C LYS A 38 -18.21 -5.67 8.16
N ASP A 39 -16.98 -5.61 8.67
CA ASP A 39 -15.82 -5.41 7.82
C ASP A 39 -15.74 -6.49 6.76
N LYS A 40 -15.45 -6.06 5.54
CA LYS A 40 -15.14 -6.92 4.42
C LYS A 40 -13.62 -7.10 4.38
N HIS A 41 -13.17 -8.31 4.13
CA HIS A 41 -11.77 -8.68 4.04
C HIS A 41 -11.51 -9.30 2.67
N PRO A 42 -11.29 -8.49 1.63
CA PRO A 42 -10.95 -9.03 0.32
C PRO A 42 -9.61 -9.76 0.37
N GLU A 43 -9.45 -10.74 -0.50
CA GLU A 43 -8.16 -11.43 -0.66
C GLU A 43 -7.21 -10.53 -1.45
N TRP A 44 -6.40 -9.75 -0.74
CA TRP A 44 -5.39 -8.90 -1.36
C TRP A 44 -4.28 -9.73 -1.97
N THR A 45 -3.96 -9.48 -3.25
CA THR A 45 -2.93 -10.21 -3.99
C THR A 45 -1.54 -10.05 -3.38
N PHE A 46 -1.28 -8.90 -2.77
CA PHE A 46 0.00 -8.57 -2.14
C PHE A 46 0.19 -9.15 -0.73
N THR A 47 -0.75 -9.90 -0.19
CA THR A 47 -0.62 -10.51 1.15
C THR A 47 0.24 -11.79 1.14
N GLY A 48 0.66 -12.25 2.34
CA GLY A 48 1.48 -13.45 2.48
C GLY A 48 2.93 -13.29 2.03
N ALA A 49 3.72 -14.36 2.18
CA ALA A 49 5.16 -14.35 1.95
C ALA A 49 5.56 -14.19 0.47
N PHE A 50 4.71 -14.64 -0.45
CA PHE A 50 4.95 -14.66 -1.89
C PHE A 50 3.94 -13.81 -2.68
N GLY A 51 3.06 -13.09 -2.00
CA GLY A 51 2.09 -12.21 -2.65
C GLY A 51 2.78 -11.03 -3.33
N GLY A 52 2.24 -10.60 -4.46
CA GLY A 52 2.63 -9.42 -5.22
C GLY A 52 1.41 -8.61 -5.59
N TYR A 53 1.60 -7.40 -6.07
CA TYR A 53 0.50 -6.53 -6.49
C TYR A 53 -0.14 -7.00 -7.80
N ASP A 54 -1.46 -6.88 -7.89
CA ASP A 54 -2.18 -7.02 -9.15
C ASP A 54 -1.98 -5.77 -10.00
N ARG A 55 -1.22 -5.93 -11.08
CA ARG A 55 -0.85 -4.84 -11.96
C ARG A 55 -2.07 -4.20 -12.64
N GLU A 56 -3.03 -4.98 -13.07
CA GLU A 56 -4.24 -4.50 -13.73
C GLU A 56 -5.13 -3.74 -12.75
N ALA A 57 -5.28 -4.26 -11.53
CA ALA A 57 -5.99 -3.56 -10.46
C ALA A 57 -5.32 -2.24 -10.10
N MET A 58 -3.96 -2.21 -10.01
CA MET A 58 -3.23 -0.95 -9.77
C MET A 58 -3.43 0.08 -10.89
N GLN A 59 -3.50 -0.33 -12.15
CA GLN A 59 -3.74 0.57 -13.29
C GLN A 59 -5.13 1.18 -13.23
N ARG A 60 -6.15 0.35 -12.99
CA ARG A 60 -7.53 0.83 -12.78
C ARG A 60 -7.62 1.71 -11.53
N GLY A 61 -6.93 1.33 -10.45
CA GLY A 61 -6.86 2.11 -9.23
C GLY A 61 -6.18 3.47 -9.40
N TYR A 62 -5.16 3.55 -10.26
CA TYR A 62 -4.56 4.82 -10.66
C TYR A 62 -5.58 5.72 -11.38
N GLN A 63 -6.37 5.16 -12.31
CA GLN A 63 -7.44 5.91 -12.98
C GLN A 63 -8.46 6.44 -11.96
N VAL A 64 -8.94 5.59 -11.03
CA VAL A 64 -9.84 6.03 -9.95
C VAL A 64 -9.20 7.14 -9.11
N TYR A 65 -7.91 7.02 -8.79
CA TYR A 65 -7.22 8.08 -8.05
C TYR A 65 -7.22 9.40 -8.82
N VAL A 66 -6.82 9.39 -10.10
CA VAL A 66 -6.71 10.61 -10.92
C VAL A 66 -8.07 11.27 -11.14
N GLU A 67 -9.09 10.49 -11.48
CA GLU A 67 -10.40 11.04 -11.85
C GLU A 67 -11.29 11.39 -10.65
N VAL A 68 -11.10 10.72 -9.50
CA VAL A 68 -11.96 10.89 -8.33
C VAL A 68 -11.22 11.49 -7.14
N CYS A 69 -10.12 10.86 -6.69
CA CYS A 69 -9.48 11.19 -5.41
C CYS A 69 -8.60 12.44 -5.50
N ARG A 70 -7.93 12.63 -6.64
CA ARG A 70 -6.98 13.73 -6.84
C ARG A 70 -7.62 15.10 -6.81
N SER A 71 -8.92 15.23 -6.95
CA SER A 71 -9.60 16.51 -6.80
C SER A 71 -9.39 17.15 -5.42
N CYS A 72 -9.05 16.34 -4.40
CA CYS A 72 -8.86 16.77 -3.02
C CYS A 72 -7.59 16.25 -2.36
N HIS A 73 -7.05 15.10 -2.79
CA HIS A 73 -5.98 14.38 -2.11
C HIS A 73 -4.66 14.39 -2.90
N ASN A 74 -3.57 14.69 -2.21
CA ASN A 74 -2.21 14.65 -2.74
C ASN A 74 -1.62 13.22 -2.78
N LEU A 75 -0.52 13.08 -3.55
CA LEU A 75 0.44 11.97 -3.53
C LEU A 75 1.88 12.53 -3.46
N ASP A 76 2.20 13.28 -2.41
CA ASP A 76 3.43 14.09 -2.31
C ASP A 76 4.72 13.26 -2.33
N HIS A 77 4.65 11.97 -2.00
CA HIS A 77 5.83 11.09 -1.94
C HIS A 77 6.05 10.25 -3.20
N LEU A 78 5.19 10.40 -4.21
CA LEU A 78 5.27 9.66 -5.46
C LEU A 78 5.75 10.55 -6.59
N ALA A 79 6.88 10.21 -7.21
CA ALA A 79 7.31 10.82 -8.47
C ALA A 79 6.72 10.02 -9.65
N PHE A 80 6.47 10.68 -10.79
CA PHE A 80 5.88 10.02 -11.96
C PHE A 80 6.69 8.80 -12.42
N ARG A 81 8.03 8.87 -12.37
CA ARG A 81 8.91 7.73 -12.71
C ARG A 81 8.62 6.47 -11.92
N HIS A 82 8.16 6.61 -10.66
CA HIS A 82 7.87 5.45 -9.83
C HIS A 82 6.74 4.59 -10.39
N LEU A 83 5.81 5.19 -11.15
CA LEU A 83 4.75 4.47 -11.86
C LEU A 83 5.29 3.47 -12.90
N GLY A 84 6.53 3.67 -13.39
CA GLY A 84 7.21 2.82 -14.36
C GLY A 84 8.29 1.91 -13.78
N ASP A 85 8.55 1.93 -12.48
CA ASP A 85 9.51 1.05 -11.80
C ASP A 85 9.08 -0.42 -11.90
N LYS A 86 10.03 -1.35 -11.73
CA LYS A 86 9.71 -2.79 -11.69
C LYS A 86 8.72 -3.08 -10.55
N GLY A 87 7.62 -3.74 -10.89
CA GLY A 87 6.50 -4.01 -9.97
C GLY A 87 5.49 -2.86 -9.83
N ALA A 88 5.63 -1.80 -10.62
CA ALA A 88 4.73 -0.66 -10.67
C ALA A 88 3.62 -0.84 -11.72
N PRO A 89 2.52 -0.06 -11.64
CA PRO A 89 1.37 -0.22 -12.54
C PRO A 89 1.72 -0.13 -14.04
N PHE A 90 2.63 0.78 -14.42
CA PHE A 90 2.98 1.01 -15.83
C PHE A 90 4.41 0.57 -16.16
N TYR A 91 4.94 -0.42 -15.44
CA TYR A 91 6.23 -1.01 -15.75
C TYR A 91 6.25 -1.58 -17.16
N ASN A 92 7.33 -1.28 -17.88
CA ASN A 92 7.57 -1.84 -19.22
C ASN A 92 9.03 -2.30 -19.31
N GLU A 93 9.22 -3.58 -19.57
CA GLU A 93 10.56 -4.23 -19.62
C GLU A 93 11.50 -3.67 -20.69
N TYR A 94 10.95 -3.05 -21.74
CA TYR A 94 11.74 -2.40 -22.79
C TYR A 94 12.45 -1.14 -22.28
N TYR A 95 11.93 -0.49 -21.26
CA TYR A 95 12.48 0.72 -20.68
C TYR A 95 13.12 0.45 -19.32
N LYS A 96 14.42 0.13 -19.31
CA LYS A 96 15.16 -0.11 -18.06
C LYS A 96 15.15 1.08 -17.11
N ASN A 97 15.11 2.28 -17.68
CA ASN A 97 14.96 3.53 -16.94
C ASN A 97 13.54 4.04 -17.15
N PRO A 98 12.70 4.13 -16.10
CA PRO A 98 11.34 4.63 -16.19
C PRO A 98 11.22 6.03 -16.80
N ASN A 99 12.27 6.84 -16.68
CA ASN A 99 12.30 8.19 -17.28
C ASN A 99 12.25 8.14 -18.83
N ASP A 100 12.59 7.02 -19.44
CA ASP A 100 12.58 6.86 -20.90
C ASP A 100 11.25 6.27 -21.40
N ASN A 101 10.39 5.78 -20.51
CA ASN A 101 9.10 5.22 -20.85
C ASN A 101 8.15 6.32 -21.39
N PRO A 102 7.69 6.22 -22.68
CA PRO A 102 6.82 7.24 -23.26
C PRO A 102 5.50 7.43 -22.51
N LEU A 103 4.92 6.34 -21.98
CA LEU A 103 3.69 6.42 -21.20
C LEU A 103 3.90 7.27 -19.93
N ILE A 104 5.00 7.06 -19.22
CA ILE A 104 5.32 7.86 -18.03
C ILE A 104 5.57 9.32 -18.38
N LYS A 105 6.21 9.59 -19.53
CA LYS A 105 6.39 10.96 -20.03
C LYS A 105 5.06 11.63 -20.35
N ASN A 106 4.15 10.91 -20.98
CA ASN A 106 2.81 11.43 -21.30
C ASN A 106 2.02 11.71 -20.03
N ILE A 107 1.98 10.75 -19.09
CA ILE A 107 1.32 10.96 -17.78
C ILE A 107 1.89 12.19 -17.06
N ALA A 108 3.20 12.34 -17.01
CA ALA A 108 3.82 13.50 -16.37
C ALA A 108 3.46 14.81 -17.05
N ALA A 109 3.44 14.83 -18.39
CA ALA A 109 3.17 16.03 -19.19
C ALA A 109 1.72 16.55 -19.07
N GLU A 110 0.78 15.74 -18.57
CA GLU A 110 -0.58 16.17 -18.26
C GLU A 110 -0.65 17.14 -17.05
N TYR A 111 0.43 17.20 -16.27
CA TYR A 111 0.51 18.03 -15.08
C TYR A 111 1.38 19.26 -15.33
N THR A 112 0.95 20.40 -14.79
CA THR A 112 1.75 21.62 -14.72
C THR A 112 2.55 21.63 -13.42
N VAL A 113 3.85 21.90 -13.51
CA VAL A 113 4.78 21.95 -12.38
C VAL A 113 5.45 23.31 -12.35
N GLU A 114 5.53 23.93 -11.18
CA GLU A 114 6.33 25.13 -10.97
C GLU A 114 7.83 24.77 -11.01
N ASP A 115 8.62 25.57 -11.69
CA ASP A 115 10.07 25.45 -11.80
C ASP A 115 10.71 26.83 -11.70
N ILE A 116 12.02 26.87 -11.59
CA ILE A 116 12.78 28.12 -11.56
C ILE A 116 13.59 28.21 -12.87
N ASP A 117 13.38 29.29 -13.59
CA ASP A 117 14.21 29.59 -14.76
C ASP A 117 15.68 29.77 -14.33
N GLY A 118 16.56 28.95 -14.86
CA GLY A 118 17.98 28.94 -14.50
C GLY A 118 18.75 30.19 -14.95
N GLU A 119 18.19 31.00 -15.85
CA GLU A 119 18.83 32.23 -16.37
C GLU A 119 18.33 33.48 -15.63
N THR A 120 17.02 33.56 -15.38
CA THR A 120 16.42 34.76 -14.78
C THR A 120 16.15 34.61 -13.28
N GLY A 121 16.01 33.38 -12.79
CA GLY A 121 15.59 33.09 -11.42
C GLY A 121 14.10 33.26 -11.16
N ASP A 122 13.30 33.51 -12.21
CA ASP A 122 11.85 33.64 -12.10
C ASP A 122 11.18 32.30 -11.94
N VAL A 123 10.04 32.26 -11.25
CA VAL A 123 9.16 31.08 -11.20
C VAL A 123 8.44 30.95 -12.53
N ILE A 124 8.58 29.80 -13.16
CA ILE A 124 7.92 29.45 -14.42
C ILE A 124 7.04 28.22 -14.25
N GLU A 125 6.04 28.07 -15.08
CA GLU A 125 5.25 26.87 -15.21
C GLU A 125 5.70 26.08 -16.43
N ARG A 126 5.87 24.77 -16.25
CA ARG A 126 6.19 23.85 -17.35
C ARG A 126 5.40 22.55 -17.24
N PRO A 127 5.25 21.79 -18.35
CA PRO A 127 4.79 20.42 -18.28
C PRO A 127 5.70 19.56 -17.39
N GLY A 128 5.11 18.68 -16.61
CA GLY A 128 5.85 17.76 -15.76
C GLY A 128 6.71 16.78 -16.56
N ILE A 129 7.77 16.32 -15.95
CA ILE A 129 8.64 15.27 -16.45
C ILE A 129 8.66 14.07 -15.50
N PRO A 130 9.10 12.88 -15.91
CA PRO A 130 9.07 11.69 -15.06
C PRO A 130 9.79 11.82 -13.71
N ALA A 131 10.76 12.73 -13.60
CA ALA A 131 11.49 12.97 -12.37
C ALA A 131 10.72 13.83 -11.35
N ASP A 132 9.70 14.56 -11.79
CA ASP A 132 8.90 15.39 -10.92
C ASP A 132 7.99 14.54 -10.03
N TYR A 133 7.67 15.10 -8.86
CA TYR A 133 6.63 14.56 -7.98
C TYR A 133 5.25 15.04 -8.44
N PHE A 134 4.22 14.33 -8.01
CA PHE A 134 2.85 14.81 -8.23
C PHE A 134 2.68 16.18 -7.60
N PRO A 135 2.30 17.21 -8.39
CA PRO A 135 2.12 18.56 -7.83
C PRO A 135 0.96 18.56 -6.84
N PRO A 136 1.05 19.39 -5.78
CA PRO A 136 -0.01 19.47 -4.78
C PRO A 136 -1.32 19.98 -5.40
N VAL A 137 -2.46 19.48 -4.89
CA VAL A 137 -3.81 19.91 -5.31
C VAL A 137 -4.09 21.33 -4.85
N TYR A 138 -3.64 21.69 -3.67
CA TYR A 138 -3.78 23.01 -3.07
C TYR A 138 -2.41 23.61 -2.76
N PRO A 139 -2.24 24.92 -2.87
CA PRO A 139 -0.95 25.57 -2.62
C PRO A 139 -0.50 25.49 -1.16
N ASN A 140 -1.43 25.27 -0.22
CA ASN A 140 -1.15 25.12 1.20
C ASN A 140 -2.37 24.55 1.96
N ASP A 141 -2.16 24.18 3.22
CA ASP A 141 -3.21 23.61 4.09
C ASP A 141 -4.40 24.55 4.32
N ALA A 142 -4.17 25.85 4.35
CA ALA A 142 -5.25 26.82 4.55
C ALA A 142 -6.21 26.84 3.34
N ALA A 143 -5.66 26.80 2.13
CA ALA A 143 -6.43 26.70 0.90
C ALA A 143 -7.16 25.34 0.81
N ALA A 144 -6.48 24.25 1.19
CA ALA A 144 -7.09 22.91 1.25
C ALA A 144 -8.29 22.88 2.21
N ARG A 145 -8.16 23.45 3.41
CA ARG A 145 -9.26 23.56 4.38
C ARG A 145 -10.40 24.43 3.86
N ALA A 146 -10.09 25.56 3.23
CA ALA A 146 -11.10 26.44 2.66
C ALA A 146 -11.91 25.73 1.57
N GLY A 147 -11.27 24.95 0.71
CA GLY A 147 -11.94 24.17 -0.34
C GLY A 147 -12.73 22.95 0.17
N ASN A 148 -12.47 22.49 1.39
CA ASN A 148 -13.04 21.26 1.96
C ASN A 148 -13.83 21.48 3.25
N GLY A 149 -14.54 22.63 3.37
CA GLY A 149 -15.41 22.90 4.52
C GLY A 149 -14.71 22.93 5.88
N GLY A 150 -13.41 23.27 5.91
CA GLY A 150 -12.57 23.31 7.11
C GLY A 150 -11.77 22.03 7.37
N ALA A 151 -12.07 20.94 6.69
CA ALA A 151 -11.31 19.70 6.80
C ALA A 151 -10.03 19.76 5.93
N LEU A 152 -8.97 19.07 6.39
CA LEU A 152 -7.76 18.88 5.60
C LEU A 152 -7.74 17.46 5.03
N PRO A 153 -7.88 17.29 3.71
CA PRO A 153 -7.72 15.99 3.09
C PRO A 153 -6.30 15.45 3.32
N PRO A 154 -6.13 14.23 3.85
CA PRO A 154 -4.80 13.67 4.05
C PRO A 154 -4.13 13.34 2.72
N ASP A 155 -2.79 13.40 2.69
CA ASP A 155 -1.99 12.82 1.63
C ASP A 155 -2.19 11.30 1.58
N LEU A 156 -2.38 10.75 0.38
CA LEU A 156 -2.68 9.33 0.18
C LEU A 156 -1.43 8.47 -0.06
N SER A 157 -0.24 9.07 -0.23
CA SER A 157 0.99 8.34 -0.59
C SER A 157 1.28 7.15 0.31
N VAL A 158 1.02 7.28 1.60
CA VAL A 158 1.28 6.25 2.62
C VAL A 158 0.05 5.90 3.46
N ILE A 159 -1.14 6.27 3.00
CA ILE A 159 -2.37 6.18 3.77
C ILE A 159 -2.66 4.77 4.27
N VAL A 160 -2.40 3.74 3.45
CA VAL A 160 -2.60 2.33 3.81
C VAL A 160 -1.71 1.91 4.98
N LYS A 161 -0.52 2.48 5.11
CA LYS A 161 0.37 2.24 6.27
C LYS A 161 0.09 3.16 7.45
N ALA A 162 -0.51 4.31 7.19
CA ALA A 162 -0.81 5.31 8.20
C ALA A 162 -2.12 5.05 8.96
N ARG A 163 -2.87 4.03 8.60
CA ARG A 163 -4.15 3.67 9.25
C ARG A 163 -4.10 2.26 9.81
N GLY A 164 -4.62 2.09 11.04
CA GLY A 164 -4.88 0.77 11.61
C GLY A 164 -5.86 0.00 10.71
N GLY A 165 -5.60 -1.28 10.47
CA GLY A 165 -6.37 -2.08 9.50
C GLY A 165 -5.86 -2.00 8.05
N GLY A 166 -4.97 -1.06 7.74
CA GLY A 166 -4.30 -1.02 6.42
C GLY A 166 -5.26 -0.92 5.24
N ALA A 167 -5.05 -1.79 4.25
CA ALA A 167 -5.87 -1.84 3.04
C ALA A 167 -7.35 -2.15 3.35
N ASP A 168 -7.62 -3.07 4.29
CA ASP A 168 -8.99 -3.39 4.70
C ASP A 168 -9.72 -2.16 5.22
N TYR A 169 -9.04 -1.33 6.02
CA TYR A 169 -9.64 -0.10 6.52
C TYR A 169 -10.02 0.87 5.41
N ILE A 170 -9.11 1.13 4.45
CA ILE A 170 -9.38 2.04 3.33
C ILE A 170 -10.53 1.52 2.47
N TYR A 171 -10.52 0.22 2.14
CA TYR A 171 -11.58 -0.42 1.39
C TYR A 171 -12.94 -0.31 2.08
N ASN A 172 -13.00 -0.66 3.36
CA ASN A 172 -14.23 -0.58 4.15
C ASN A 172 -14.71 0.86 4.33
N LEU A 173 -13.80 1.83 4.51
CA LEU A 173 -14.13 3.25 4.59
C LEU A 173 -14.85 3.74 3.33
N LEU A 174 -14.36 3.35 2.15
CA LEU A 174 -14.97 3.72 0.88
C LEU A 174 -16.35 3.09 0.68
N LEU A 175 -16.55 1.86 1.14
CA LEU A 175 -17.83 1.16 1.06
C LEU A 175 -18.83 1.55 2.16
N GLY A 176 -18.35 2.06 3.28
CA GLY A 176 -19.15 2.38 4.45
C GLY A 176 -20.27 3.39 4.21
N TYR A 177 -20.13 4.22 3.20
CA TYR A 177 -21.17 5.20 2.83
C TYR A 177 -22.49 4.58 2.36
N ALA A 178 -22.45 3.34 1.86
CA ALA A 178 -23.65 2.60 1.45
C ALA A 178 -24.45 2.05 2.65
N HIS A 179 -23.88 2.09 3.87
CA HIS A 179 -24.56 1.60 5.06
C HIS A 179 -25.58 2.61 5.56
N PRO A 180 -26.83 2.18 5.85
CA PRO A 180 -27.86 3.09 6.30
C PRO A 180 -27.51 3.74 7.63
N LYS A 181 -27.73 5.07 7.69
CA LYS A 181 -27.57 5.83 8.93
C LYS A 181 -28.69 5.44 9.91
N PRO A 182 -28.38 5.19 11.20
CA PRO A 182 -29.39 5.00 12.22
C PRO A 182 -30.32 6.23 12.37
N ASP A 183 -31.60 5.99 12.67
CA ASP A 183 -32.58 7.07 12.80
C ASP A 183 -32.27 8.04 13.94
N ASP A 184 -31.69 7.53 15.02
CA ASP A 184 -31.29 8.29 16.20
C ASP A 184 -29.87 8.89 16.12
N PHE A 185 -29.15 8.68 14.99
CA PHE A 185 -27.81 9.21 14.81
C PHE A 185 -27.83 10.63 14.26
N ASP A 186 -27.41 11.58 15.08
CA ASP A 186 -27.33 12.99 14.69
C ASP A 186 -26.04 13.30 13.91
N ILE A 187 -26.16 14.03 12.80
CA ILE A 187 -25.04 14.45 11.96
C ILE A 187 -24.99 15.98 11.90
N THR A 188 -23.85 16.52 12.29
CA THR A 188 -23.58 17.96 12.13
C THR A 188 -23.55 18.32 10.63
N PRO A 189 -24.14 19.43 10.21
CA PRO A 189 -24.06 19.90 8.82
C PRO A 189 -22.62 19.96 8.31
N GLY A 190 -22.38 19.46 7.09
CA GLY A 190 -21.04 19.36 6.48
C GLY A 190 -20.29 18.08 6.81
N LEU A 191 -20.85 17.19 7.63
CA LEU A 191 -20.33 15.85 7.85
C LEU A 191 -21.22 14.79 7.22
N TYR A 192 -20.67 13.61 7.00
CA TYR A 192 -21.35 12.45 6.43
C TYR A 192 -21.26 11.27 7.38
N TYR A 193 -22.28 10.41 7.36
CA TYR A 193 -22.26 9.18 8.12
C TYR A 193 -21.36 8.14 7.45
N ASN A 194 -20.48 7.53 8.26
CA ASN A 194 -19.70 6.41 7.83
C ASN A 194 -19.41 5.50 9.05
N PRO A 195 -19.92 4.25 9.09
CA PRO A 195 -19.80 3.37 10.26
C PRO A 195 -18.37 2.91 10.53
N VAL A 196 -17.47 3.02 9.55
CA VAL A 196 -16.06 2.61 9.65
C VAL A 196 -15.21 3.72 10.28
N MET A 197 -15.63 4.97 10.11
CA MET A 197 -14.93 6.10 10.71
C MET A 197 -15.19 6.16 12.22
N GLU A 198 -14.15 6.45 12.98
CA GLU A 198 -14.27 6.66 14.42
C GLU A 198 -15.33 7.74 14.74
N GLY A 199 -16.27 7.42 15.62
CA GLY A 199 -17.40 8.29 15.93
C GLY A 199 -18.49 8.38 14.85
N GLY A 200 -18.39 7.61 13.75
CA GLY A 200 -19.41 7.51 12.72
C GLY A 200 -19.58 8.75 11.82
N ARG A 201 -18.71 9.76 11.96
CA ARG A 201 -18.79 11.04 11.22
C ARG A 201 -17.50 11.32 10.47
N ILE A 202 -17.61 11.68 9.19
CA ILE A 202 -16.47 12.00 8.34
C ILE A 202 -16.77 13.25 7.51
N ALA A 203 -15.76 14.10 7.32
CA ALA A 203 -15.91 15.31 6.51
C ALA A 203 -15.83 15.00 4.99
N MET A 204 -15.17 13.91 4.59
CA MET A 204 -15.11 13.48 3.20
C MET A 204 -16.50 13.05 2.72
N PRO A 205 -17.05 13.65 1.65
CA PRO A 205 -18.31 13.18 1.07
C PRO A 205 -18.14 11.81 0.39
N PRO A 206 -19.23 11.07 0.14
CA PRO A 206 -19.17 9.81 -0.61
C PRO A 206 -18.67 10.08 -2.04
N GLN A 207 -17.50 9.55 -2.39
CA GLN A 207 -16.87 9.79 -3.69
C GLN A 207 -17.18 8.69 -4.70
N LEU A 208 -17.19 7.44 -4.26
CA LEU A 208 -17.53 6.29 -5.09
C LEU A 208 -19.04 6.08 -5.02
N GLN A 209 -19.77 6.82 -5.86
CA GLN A 209 -21.22 6.59 -6.05
C GLN A 209 -21.42 5.69 -7.26
N PRO A 210 -22.56 4.98 -7.37
CA PRO A 210 -22.95 4.43 -8.64
C PRO A 210 -23.09 5.59 -9.63
N LEU A 211 -22.07 5.81 -10.41
CA LEU A 211 -22.00 6.90 -11.37
C LEU A 211 -22.75 6.50 -12.65
N ASP A 212 -23.96 6.03 -12.57
CA ASP A 212 -24.89 5.67 -13.68
C ASP A 212 -24.24 5.66 -15.10
N GLY A 213 -23.08 4.96 -15.25
CA GLY A 213 -22.26 4.93 -16.46
C GLY A 213 -21.33 6.15 -16.67
N ALA A 214 -21.19 7.07 -15.69
CA ALA A 214 -20.31 8.24 -15.83
C ALA A 214 -18.82 7.89 -15.63
N PHE A 215 -18.51 6.77 -14.97
CA PHE A 215 -17.14 6.28 -14.83
C PHE A 215 -17.03 4.93 -15.54
N GLU A 216 -16.14 4.87 -16.52
CA GLU A 216 -15.77 3.64 -17.22
C GLU A 216 -14.26 3.46 -17.15
N TYR A 217 -13.80 2.24 -16.92
CA TYR A 217 -12.37 1.96 -17.03
C TYR A 217 -11.92 2.09 -18.48
N GLN A 218 -10.85 2.87 -18.66
CA GLN A 218 -10.27 3.08 -19.98
C GLN A 218 -9.57 1.79 -20.44
N ASN A 219 -9.91 1.34 -21.65
CA ASN A 219 -9.33 0.15 -22.27
C ASN A 219 -7.97 0.43 -22.93
N GLU A 220 -7.20 1.43 -22.49
CA GLU A 220 -5.97 1.87 -23.13
C GLU A 220 -4.85 0.81 -23.16
N LEU A 221 -5.02 -0.27 -22.42
CA LEU A 221 -4.09 -1.40 -22.44
C LEU A 221 -4.67 -2.48 -23.37
N GLU A 222 -4.10 -2.57 -24.55
CA GLU A 222 -4.47 -3.56 -25.58
C GLU A 222 -4.68 -4.96 -24.99
N GLY A 223 -5.90 -5.50 -25.17
CA GLY A 223 -6.23 -6.88 -24.82
C GLY A 223 -6.88 -7.07 -23.43
N GLN A 224 -7.08 -6.03 -22.64
CA GLN A 224 -7.80 -6.12 -21.37
C GLN A 224 -9.30 -5.91 -21.58
N ASN A 225 -10.10 -6.75 -20.92
CA ASN A 225 -11.54 -6.56 -20.78
C ASN A 225 -11.79 -6.19 -19.30
N PRO A 226 -11.78 -4.90 -18.93
CA PRO A 226 -11.89 -4.50 -17.55
C PRO A 226 -13.23 -4.94 -16.95
N PRO A 227 -13.28 -5.21 -15.65
CA PRO A 227 -14.53 -5.47 -14.95
C PRO A 227 -15.42 -4.21 -14.99
N ALA A 228 -16.71 -4.38 -14.72
CA ALA A 228 -17.60 -3.24 -14.55
C ALA A 228 -17.13 -2.35 -13.38
N ALA A 229 -17.16 -1.03 -13.57
CA ALA A 229 -16.73 -0.05 -12.57
C ALA A 229 -17.81 0.12 -11.48
N THR A 230 -18.06 -0.95 -10.72
CA THR A 230 -18.92 -0.88 -9.53
C THR A 230 -18.20 -0.19 -8.40
N VAL A 231 -18.94 0.38 -7.45
CA VAL A 231 -18.36 1.00 -6.24
C VAL A 231 -17.40 0.05 -5.53
N GLU A 232 -17.75 -1.23 -5.45
CA GLU A 232 -16.94 -2.26 -4.81
C GLU A 232 -15.64 -2.53 -5.58
N GLN A 233 -15.72 -2.59 -6.91
CA GLN A 233 -14.54 -2.77 -7.77
C GLN A 233 -13.63 -1.54 -7.74
N MET A 234 -14.17 -0.33 -7.85
CA MET A 234 -13.40 0.90 -7.75
C MET A 234 -12.70 1.04 -6.39
N ALA A 235 -13.40 0.68 -5.29
CA ALA A 235 -12.81 0.69 -3.95
C ALA A 235 -11.66 -0.32 -3.83
N TYR A 236 -11.82 -1.51 -4.42
CA TYR A 236 -10.76 -2.53 -4.46
C TYR A 236 -9.54 -2.03 -5.23
N ASP A 237 -9.74 -1.59 -6.47
CA ASP A 237 -8.68 -1.19 -7.37
C ASP A 237 -7.88 0.02 -6.83
N VAL A 238 -8.57 1.06 -6.34
CA VAL A 238 -7.87 2.21 -5.76
C VAL A 238 -7.13 1.84 -4.48
N THR A 239 -7.65 0.92 -3.69
CA THR A 239 -6.95 0.46 -2.47
C THR A 239 -5.70 -0.34 -2.82
N GLU A 240 -5.74 -1.19 -3.87
CA GLU A 240 -4.57 -1.90 -4.40
C GLU A 240 -3.48 -0.91 -4.86
N PHE A 241 -3.87 0.13 -5.62
CA PHE A 241 -2.95 1.19 -6.04
C PHE A 241 -2.35 1.94 -4.84
N LEU A 242 -3.16 2.32 -3.85
CA LEU A 242 -2.68 3.02 -2.66
C LEU A 242 -1.81 2.13 -1.76
N ALA A 243 -2.06 0.80 -1.73
CA ALA A 243 -1.20 -0.15 -1.04
C ALA A 243 0.18 -0.22 -1.70
N TRP A 244 0.22 -0.24 -3.04
CA TRP A 244 1.46 -0.15 -3.80
C TRP A 244 2.17 1.20 -3.56
N SER A 245 1.46 2.31 -3.64
CA SER A 245 2.03 3.64 -3.36
C SER A 245 2.70 3.69 -1.99
N ALA A 246 2.08 3.07 -0.97
CA ALA A 246 2.61 3.02 0.38
C ALA A 246 3.81 2.06 0.55
N ASP A 247 3.98 1.07 -0.33
CA ASP A 247 5.11 0.11 -0.29
C ASP A 247 5.54 -0.36 -1.70
N PRO A 248 6.05 0.53 -2.56
CA PRO A 248 6.38 0.19 -3.95
C PRO A 248 7.52 -0.84 -4.08
N LYS A 249 8.24 -1.12 -2.99
CA LYS A 249 9.32 -2.12 -2.95
C LYS A 249 8.94 -3.42 -2.23
N LEU A 250 7.66 -3.66 -1.97
CA LEU A 250 7.17 -4.84 -1.25
C LEU A 250 7.66 -6.14 -1.87
N GLU A 251 7.52 -6.32 -3.18
CA GLU A 251 7.93 -7.55 -3.88
C GLU A 251 9.44 -7.76 -3.80
N ALA A 252 10.24 -6.73 -4.11
CA ALA A 252 11.69 -6.80 -4.00
C ALA A 252 12.15 -7.08 -2.56
N ARG A 253 11.47 -6.51 -1.57
CA ARG A 253 11.75 -6.76 -0.15
C ARG A 253 11.43 -8.20 0.25
N LYS A 254 10.32 -8.78 -0.24
CA LYS A 254 9.96 -10.19 0.01
C LYS A 254 10.97 -11.15 -0.63
N GLU A 255 11.34 -10.89 -1.88
CA GLU A 255 12.34 -11.67 -2.61
C GLU A 255 13.70 -11.65 -1.87
N ALA A 256 14.19 -10.46 -1.53
CA ALA A 256 15.44 -10.31 -0.78
C ALA A 256 15.36 -10.96 0.61
N GLY A 257 14.23 -10.84 1.29
CA GLY A 257 13.98 -11.46 2.59
C GLY A 257 14.04 -13.00 2.52
N PHE A 258 13.39 -13.59 1.52
CA PHE A 258 13.42 -15.04 1.31
C PHE A 258 14.84 -15.54 1.04
N MET A 259 15.59 -14.88 0.16
CA MET A 259 16.98 -15.24 -0.15
C MET A 259 17.89 -15.08 1.08
N THR A 260 17.67 -14.04 1.88
CA THR A 260 18.41 -13.83 3.14
C THR A 260 18.14 -14.94 4.15
N LEU A 261 16.89 -15.35 4.32
CA LEU A 261 16.52 -16.44 5.24
C LEU A 261 17.14 -17.77 4.79
N LEU A 262 17.12 -18.06 3.49
CA LEU A 262 17.76 -19.25 2.94
C LEU A 262 19.28 -19.26 3.19
N TYR A 263 19.94 -18.13 2.94
CA TYR A 263 21.37 -17.97 3.21
C TYR A 263 21.68 -18.18 4.70
N LEU A 264 20.93 -17.56 5.60
CA LEU A 264 21.13 -17.70 7.05
C LEU A 264 20.88 -19.14 7.53
N LEU A 265 19.91 -19.83 6.95
CA LEU A 265 19.66 -21.25 7.25
C LEU A 265 20.88 -22.10 6.88
N LEU A 266 21.39 -21.96 5.65
CA LEU A 266 22.58 -22.69 5.17
C LEU A 266 23.80 -22.36 6.03
N LEU A 267 24.03 -21.09 6.33
CA LEU A 267 25.13 -20.65 7.19
C LEU A 267 25.02 -21.28 8.60
N SER A 268 23.81 -21.29 9.17
CA SER A 268 23.58 -21.89 10.49
C SER A 268 23.90 -23.39 10.52
N VAL A 269 23.53 -24.11 9.47
CA VAL A 269 23.90 -25.57 9.33
C VAL A 269 25.39 -25.74 9.24
N LEU A 270 26.10 -24.94 8.43
CA LEU A 270 27.54 -25.00 8.30
C LEU A 270 28.27 -24.70 9.62
N LEU A 271 27.82 -23.65 10.31
CA LEU A 271 28.36 -23.29 11.64
C LEU A 271 28.13 -24.41 12.66
N TRP A 272 26.95 -25.04 12.66
CA TRP A 272 26.61 -26.13 13.53
C TRP A 272 27.49 -27.40 13.26
N LEU A 273 27.71 -27.74 11.96
CA LEU A 273 28.58 -28.81 11.57
C LEU A 273 30.02 -28.52 11.98
N SER A 274 30.51 -27.31 11.77
CA SER A 274 31.83 -26.87 12.19
C SER A 274 32.01 -26.96 13.71
N TYR A 275 31.03 -26.45 14.46
CA TYR A 275 30.97 -26.56 15.92
C TYR A 275 31.07 -28.04 16.36
N LYS A 276 30.23 -28.90 15.79
CA LYS A 276 30.29 -30.35 16.10
C LYS A 276 31.64 -30.95 15.82
N ARG A 277 32.30 -30.59 14.69
CA ARG A 277 33.59 -31.14 14.29
C ARG A 277 34.72 -30.71 15.25
N VAL A 278 34.75 -29.43 15.62
CA VAL A 278 35.75 -28.88 16.55
C VAL A 278 35.59 -29.52 17.94
N TRP A 279 34.40 -29.57 18.49
CA TRP A 279 34.17 -30.07 19.84
C TRP A 279 34.20 -31.61 19.95
N LYS A 280 34.10 -32.36 18.87
CA LYS A 280 34.21 -33.83 18.87
C LYS A 280 35.55 -34.31 19.42
N ARG A 281 36.63 -33.59 19.09
CA ARG A 281 37.99 -33.92 19.54
C ARG A 281 38.19 -33.71 21.05
N LEU A 282 37.52 -32.68 21.60
CA LEU A 282 37.62 -32.35 23.03
C LEU A 282 36.77 -33.25 23.94
N LYS A 283 35.81 -33.98 23.37
CA LYS A 283 34.89 -34.86 24.10
C LYS A 283 35.36 -36.35 24.09
N GLN A 284 36.46 -36.67 23.42
CA GLN A 284 37.04 -38.01 23.53
C GLN A 284 37.75 -38.12 24.88
N PRO A 285 37.41 -39.14 25.71
CA PRO A 285 38.16 -39.39 26.95
C PRO A 285 39.62 -39.67 26.58
N VAL A 286 40.56 -39.03 27.30
CA VAL A 286 41.97 -39.35 27.22
C VAL A 286 42.07 -40.82 27.66
N SER A 287 42.30 -41.73 26.70
CA SER A 287 42.62 -43.12 27.00
C SER A 287 44.00 -43.14 27.66
N GLY A 288 44.00 -43.22 29.00
CA GLY A 288 45.19 -43.50 29.76
C GLY A 288 45.64 -44.94 29.53
#